data_64b87d11d74c3c873c050141a8a5b500
#
_entry.id   64b87d11d74c3c873c050141a8a5b500
#
_cell.length_a   1.000
_cell.length_b   1.000
_cell.length_c   1.000
_cell.angle_alpha   90.00
_cell.angle_beta   90.00
_cell.angle_gamma   90.00
#
_symmetry.space_group_name_H-M   'P 1'
#
loop_
_entity.id
_entity.type
_entity.pdbx_description
1 polymer ?
#
loop_
_entity_poly.entity_id
_entity_poly.type
_entity_poly.pdbx_seq_one_letter_code
_entity_poly.pdbx_strand_id
1 'polypeptide(L)'
;MSPRVLHYTDLENAYDTPERIARVAGLLADRRGPDALLAGSGDNTGPGVLSLVTDGRQSLDFFDAVGPDVETVGNHDFDHGFDALESVVADSPQQWVLANVSLDGERFGAAAGIEPVTTVSVDGATVGVVGVLDPATPDMTPGTSALDFADPVETVAEWVPRLRERGADYVVALAHTTDEDARAIASETGVDAVLAGHSHHRHAGVVDGTPLVRPGATGEYVYEVDLESGDVSLYDAQEADPDPAVESALRDRVAAEGLDEVVARVEEPLSRDRERRLGGEWRLGNFVADAYRWKTGADVALQNGGGIREGPPLSGDVTVADLVSVSPFEEPVAVASVTGDELRSVVAEADGRRVDGLNDYWYGHVSGMSVAAENGGYVPYVDGEPVDPEERYTVAVPNYILITDLEFPTLTGDHAVEHDDLQYEVVVEYARECGIDAPLEGRIPDAVASE
;
A
#
# COMPACT_ATOMS: atom_id res chain seq x y z
N MET A 1 1.07 38.66 6.65
CA MET A 1 2.08 37.56 6.74
C MET A 1 2.11 36.94 5.35
N SER A 2 3.25 36.38 4.90
CA SER A 2 3.29 35.72 3.60
C SER A 2 2.46 34.43 3.61
N PRO A 3 1.80 34.06 2.50
CA PRO A 3 1.09 32.80 2.43
C PRO A 3 2.07 31.65 2.45
N ARG A 4 1.77 30.64 3.25
CA ARG A 4 2.58 29.42 3.42
C ARG A 4 1.74 28.19 3.21
N VAL A 5 2.38 27.07 2.86
CA VAL A 5 1.72 25.77 2.69
C VAL A 5 2.28 24.80 3.72
N LEU A 6 1.40 24.15 4.47
CA LEU A 6 1.71 22.98 5.29
C LEU A 6 1.41 21.73 4.45
N HIS A 7 2.42 20.88 4.29
CA HIS A 7 2.36 19.74 3.38
C HIS A 7 2.60 18.43 4.11
N TYR A 8 1.65 17.51 3.97
CA TYR A 8 1.74 16.10 4.35
C TYR A 8 1.43 15.21 3.14
N THR A 9 1.79 13.93 3.19
CA THR A 9 1.58 12.95 2.12
C THR A 9 1.84 11.55 2.62
N ASP A 10 1.41 10.54 1.86
CA ASP A 10 1.76 9.13 2.07
C ASP A 10 1.54 8.71 3.54
N LEU A 11 0.36 9.06 4.10
CA LEU A 11 0.03 8.69 5.49
C LEU A 11 -0.12 7.18 5.66
N GLU A 12 -0.71 6.51 4.66
CA GLU A 12 -0.70 5.06 4.52
C GLU A 12 -1.05 4.29 5.82
N ASN A 13 -0.24 3.30 6.15
CA ASN A 13 -0.36 2.48 7.36
C ASN A 13 -0.08 3.21 8.69
N ALA A 14 0.16 4.53 8.66
CA ALA A 14 0.24 5.31 9.88
C ALA A 14 -1.06 5.28 10.69
N TYR A 15 -2.21 5.08 10.03
CA TYR A 15 -3.52 4.91 10.69
C TYR A 15 -3.59 3.65 11.57
N ASP A 16 -2.80 2.62 11.29
CA ASP A 16 -2.71 1.40 12.09
C ASP A 16 -2.12 1.66 13.49
N THR A 17 -1.53 2.85 13.67
CA THR A 17 -1.03 3.35 14.94
C THR A 17 -1.73 4.67 15.28
N PRO A 18 -2.93 4.67 15.92
CA PRO A 18 -3.75 5.85 16.16
C PRO A 18 -2.99 7.05 16.77
N GLU A 19 -2.04 6.81 17.67
CA GLU A 19 -1.21 7.85 18.26
C GLU A 19 -0.35 8.57 17.22
N ARG A 20 0.15 7.85 16.19
CA ARG A 20 1.02 8.42 15.13
C ARG A 20 0.25 9.47 14.32
N ILE A 21 -0.93 9.13 13.84
CA ILE A 21 -1.80 10.06 13.10
C ILE A 21 -2.28 11.20 14.00
N ALA A 22 -2.61 10.92 15.26
CA ALA A 22 -3.00 11.95 16.20
C ALA A 22 -1.88 12.99 16.42
N ARG A 23 -0.61 12.60 16.38
CA ARG A 23 0.54 13.52 16.45
C ARG A 23 0.66 14.38 15.19
N VAL A 24 0.42 13.80 14.01
CA VAL A 24 0.34 14.59 12.77
C VAL A 24 -0.77 15.62 12.86
N ALA A 25 -1.95 15.22 13.30
CA ALA A 25 -3.10 16.12 13.48
C ALA A 25 -2.80 17.25 14.48
N GLY A 26 -2.18 16.92 15.64
CA GLY A 26 -1.78 17.91 16.65
C GLY A 26 -0.77 18.92 16.11
N LEU A 27 0.25 18.45 15.37
CA LEU A 27 1.22 19.33 14.72
C LEU A 27 0.55 20.30 13.74
N LEU A 28 -0.33 19.77 12.87
CA LEU A 28 -1.02 20.57 11.87
C LEU A 28 -1.95 21.60 12.54
N ALA A 29 -2.66 21.22 13.59
CA ALA A 29 -3.50 22.15 14.38
C ALA A 29 -2.68 23.28 15.01
N ASP A 30 -1.51 22.97 15.59
CA ASP A 30 -0.60 23.96 16.20
C ASP A 30 -0.01 24.94 15.17
N ARG A 31 0.19 24.47 13.93
CA ARG A 31 0.80 25.26 12.85
C ARG A 31 -0.20 25.98 11.97
N ARG A 32 -1.45 25.54 11.97
CA ARG A 32 -2.49 26.15 11.14
C ARG A 32 -2.79 27.58 11.60
N GLY A 33 -2.77 28.51 10.64
CA GLY A 33 -3.10 29.91 10.81
C GLY A 33 -3.88 30.44 9.62
N PRO A 34 -4.35 31.68 9.65
CA PRO A 34 -5.08 32.28 8.52
C PRO A 34 -4.18 32.46 7.26
N ASP A 35 -2.87 32.37 7.44
CA ASP A 35 -1.83 32.48 6.42
C ASP A 35 -1.33 31.12 5.91
N ALA A 36 -1.92 30.00 6.38
CA ALA A 36 -1.51 28.66 6.03
C ALA A 36 -2.56 27.93 5.18
N LEU A 37 -2.15 27.48 3.99
CA LEU A 37 -2.83 26.46 3.20
C LEU A 37 -2.39 25.08 3.73
N LEU A 38 -3.33 24.19 3.97
CA LEU A 38 -3.04 22.82 4.35
C LEU A 38 -3.33 21.89 3.18
N ALA A 39 -2.32 21.16 2.71
CA ALA A 39 -2.39 20.38 1.49
C ALA A 39 -1.77 18.97 1.65
N GLY A 40 -2.47 17.98 1.12
CA GLY A 40 -1.98 16.60 0.97
C GLY A 40 -1.70 16.24 -0.48
N SER A 41 -0.67 15.44 -0.71
CA SER A 41 -0.27 15.06 -2.07
C SER A 41 -0.39 13.56 -2.36
N GLY A 42 -1.49 12.93 -1.92
CA GLY A 42 -1.87 11.55 -2.23
C GLY A 42 -1.38 10.50 -1.26
N ASP A 43 -1.90 9.28 -1.41
CA ASP A 43 -1.70 8.13 -0.55
C ASP A 43 -2.02 8.42 0.93
N ASN A 44 -3.12 9.12 1.12
CA ASN A 44 -3.58 9.54 2.44
C ASN A 44 -4.83 8.77 2.90
N THR A 45 -5.35 7.82 2.10
CA THR A 45 -6.47 6.93 2.46
C THR A 45 -6.05 5.46 2.57
N GLY A 46 -4.95 5.07 1.96
CA GLY A 46 -4.36 3.73 1.91
C GLY A 46 -2.85 3.79 1.67
N PRO A 47 -2.16 2.63 1.75
CA PRO A 47 -2.62 1.35 2.28
C PRO A 47 -2.56 1.26 3.81
N GLY A 48 -2.99 0.13 4.37
CA GLY A 48 -2.89 -0.17 5.81
C GLY A 48 -3.92 -1.21 6.25
N VAL A 49 -3.76 -1.76 7.45
CA VAL A 49 -4.71 -2.72 8.02
C VAL A 49 -6.08 -2.07 8.24
N LEU A 50 -6.09 -0.89 8.83
CA LEU A 50 -7.35 -0.17 9.08
C LEU A 50 -7.98 0.32 7.77
N SER A 51 -7.15 0.74 6.80
CA SER A 51 -7.61 1.09 5.45
C SER A 51 -8.29 -0.09 4.77
N LEU A 52 -7.67 -1.27 4.82
CA LEU A 52 -8.17 -2.49 4.20
C LEU A 52 -9.58 -2.87 4.67
N VAL A 53 -9.85 -2.78 5.99
CA VAL A 53 -11.14 -3.19 6.55
C VAL A 53 -12.19 -2.07 6.56
N THR A 54 -11.82 -0.85 6.17
CA THR A 54 -12.73 0.30 6.15
C THR A 54 -12.83 0.98 4.78
N ASP A 55 -12.26 0.36 3.73
CA ASP A 55 -12.25 0.90 2.36
C ASP A 55 -11.70 2.34 2.30
N GLY A 56 -10.61 2.62 3.04
CA GLY A 56 -9.99 3.95 3.12
C GLY A 56 -10.73 4.97 4.01
N ARG A 57 -11.90 4.63 4.59
CA ARG A 57 -12.76 5.56 5.34
C ARG A 57 -12.22 5.97 6.71
N GLN A 58 -11.20 5.30 7.25
CA GLN A 58 -10.48 5.74 8.47
C GLN A 58 -9.85 7.12 8.30
N SER A 59 -9.51 7.50 7.07
CA SER A 59 -8.93 8.81 6.74
C SER A 59 -9.89 9.97 7.04
N LEU A 60 -11.20 9.74 6.99
CA LEU A 60 -12.22 10.76 7.30
C LEU A 60 -12.09 11.27 8.73
N ASP A 61 -11.70 10.42 9.70
CA ASP A 61 -11.51 10.87 11.09
C ASP A 61 -10.36 11.89 11.21
N PHE A 62 -9.32 11.74 10.40
CA PHE A 62 -8.23 12.70 10.29
C PHE A 62 -8.66 13.95 9.50
N PHE A 63 -9.26 13.78 8.34
CA PHE A 63 -9.69 14.90 7.49
C PHE A 63 -10.70 15.80 8.17
N ASP A 64 -11.69 15.24 8.89
CA ASP A 64 -12.67 16.01 9.64
C ASP A 64 -12.06 16.82 10.79
N ALA A 65 -11.07 16.26 11.48
CA ALA A 65 -10.40 16.92 12.60
C ALA A 65 -9.43 18.00 12.15
N VAL A 66 -8.64 17.72 11.12
CA VAL A 66 -7.58 18.62 10.63
C VAL A 66 -8.13 19.65 9.65
N GLY A 67 -9.15 19.31 8.88
CA GLY A 67 -9.78 20.14 7.86
C GLY A 67 -8.81 20.60 6.80
N PRO A 68 -8.20 19.73 6.00
CA PRO A 68 -7.33 20.13 4.90
C PRO A 68 -8.06 21.08 3.94
N ASP A 69 -7.33 21.95 3.26
CA ASP A 69 -7.93 22.81 2.24
C ASP A 69 -8.01 22.11 0.89
N VAL A 70 -6.98 21.29 0.57
CA VAL A 70 -6.89 20.61 -0.72
C VAL A 70 -6.12 19.30 -0.61
N GLU A 71 -6.52 18.33 -1.40
CA GLU A 71 -5.94 17.00 -1.52
C GLU A 71 -5.78 16.61 -2.98
N THR A 72 -4.73 15.84 -3.33
CA THR A 72 -4.70 15.10 -4.59
C THR A 72 -4.75 13.59 -4.33
N VAL A 73 -4.92 12.82 -5.40
CA VAL A 73 -5.02 11.36 -5.35
C VAL A 73 -3.65 10.75 -5.59
N GLY A 74 -3.29 9.72 -4.81
CA GLY A 74 -2.15 8.84 -5.06
C GLY A 74 -2.57 7.47 -5.59
N ASN A 75 -1.60 6.59 -5.86
CA ASN A 75 -1.90 5.26 -6.42
C ASN A 75 -2.58 4.34 -5.39
N HIS A 76 -2.23 4.43 -4.12
CA HIS A 76 -2.85 3.64 -3.05
C HIS A 76 -4.23 4.15 -2.61
N ASP A 77 -4.61 5.35 -2.99
CA ASP A 77 -5.99 5.80 -2.78
C ASP A 77 -7.00 5.00 -3.65
N PHE A 78 -6.52 4.25 -4.66
CA PHE A 78 -7.31 3.33 -5.48
C PHE A 78 -7.33 1.88 -4.98
N ASP A 79 -6.65 1.52 -3.91
CA ASP A 79 -6.49 0.13 -3.47
C ASP A 79 -7.83 -0.58 -3.25
N HIS A 80 -8.87 0.15 -2.83
CA HIS A 80 -10.23 -0.36 -2.60
C HIS A 80 -11.20 -0.09 -3.77
N GLY A 81 -10.66 0.30 -4.94
CA GLY A 81 -11.42 0.57 -6.16
C GLY A 81 -12.02 1.99 -6.23
N PHE A 82 -12.61 2.29 -7.39
CA PHE A 82 -13.08 3.64 -7.71
C PHE A 82 -14.24 4.10 -6.82
N ASP A 83 -15.21 3.21 -6.56
CA ASP A 83 -16.39 3.55 -5.76
C ASP A 83 -16.02 3.90 -4.30
N ALA A 84 -15.04 3.20 -3.73
CA ALA A 84 -14.53 3.47 -2.39
C ALA A 84 -13.86 4.84 -2.32
N LEU A 85 -12.94 5.14 -3.23
CA LEU A 85 -12.28 6.44 -3.31
C LEU A 85 -13.31 7.57 -3.51
N GLU A 86 -14.24 7.42 -4.46
CA GLU A 86 -15.28 8.42 -4.73
C GLU A 86 -16.18 8.66 -3.50
N SER A 87 -16.43 7.61 -2.69
CA SER A 87 -17.18 7.74 -1.41
C SER A 87 -16.37 8.54 -0.39
N VAL A 88 -15.07 8.31 -0.25
CA VAL A 88 -14.20 9.09 0.65
C VAL A 88 -14.16 10.55 0.21
N VAL A 89 -13.98 10.80 -1.09
CA VAL A 89 -13.95 12.15 -1.67
C VAL A 89 -15.25 12.90 -1.37
N ALA A 90 -16.40 12.26 -1.59
CA ALA A 90 -17.72 12.89 -1.37
C ALA A 90 -18.03 13.21 0.10
N ASP A 91 -17.49 12.41 1.02
CA ASP A 91 -17.74 12.56 2.47
C ASP A 91 -16.67 13.43 3.17
N SER A 92 -15.55 13.74 2.51
CA SER A 92 -14.44 14.51 3.09
C SER A 92 -14.65 16.03 2.98
N PRO A 93 -14.11 16.85 3.93
CA PRO A 93 -14.36 18.29 3.98
C PRO A 93 -13.58 19.11 2.96
N GLN A 94 -12.44 18.61 2.47
CA GLN A 94 -11.51 19.31 1.59
C GLN A 94 -11.90 19.24 0.11
N GLN A 95 -11.24 20.07 -0.70
CA GLN A 95 -11.33 19.97 -2.15
C GLN A 95 -10.32 18.95 -2.68
N TRP A 96 -10.72 18.12 -3.62
CA TRP A 96 -9.83 17.18 -4.30
C TRP A 96 -9.50 17.67 -5.70
N VAL A 97 -8.23 17.54 -6.09
CA VAL A 97 -7.74 17.96 -7.40
C VAL A 97 -6.95 16.84 -8.09
N LEU A 98 -7.30 16.56 -9.36
CA LEU A 98 -6.61 15.59 -10.20
C LEU A 98 -6.78 15.98 -11.68
N ALA A 99 -5.72 16.41 -12.34
CA ALA A 99 -5.81 17.06 -13.64
C ALA A 99 -5.47 16.15 -14.83
N ASN A 100 -4.71 15.07 -14.60
CA ASN A 100 -4.15 14.25 -15.69
C ASN A 100 -4.77 12.86 -15.82
N VAL A 101 -5.89 12.56 -15.12
CA VAL A 101 -6.52 11.23 -15.15
C VAL A 101 -7.94 11.30 -15.71
N SER A 102 -8.28 10.36 -16.59
CA SER A 102 -9.61 10.22 -17.16
C SER A 102 -10.05 8.74 -17.22
N LEU A 103 -11.37 8.53 -17.22
CA LEU A 103 -12.02 7.25 -17.40
C LEU A 103 -13.01 7.38 -18.55
N ASP A 104 -12.91 6.52 -19.56
CA ASP A 104 -13.77 6.56 -20.77
C ASP A 104 -13.82 7.94 -21.46
N GLY A 105 -12.74 8.72 -21.38
CA GLY A 105 -12.60 10.06 -21.98
C GLY A 105 -13.23 11.19 -21.16
N GLU A 106 -13.81 10.90 -20.01
CA GLU A 106 -14.31 11.89 -19.06
C GLU A 106 -13.32 12.02 -17.88
N ARG A 107 -13.30 13.18 -17.19
CA ARG A 107 -12.45 13.36 -16.01
C ARG A 107 -12.80 12.34 -14.92
N PHE A 108 -11.81 11.66 -14.37
CA PHE A 108 -12.02 10.74 -13.25
C PHE A 108 -12.58 11.48 -12.02
N GLY A 109 -13.54 10.86 -11.33
CA GLY A 109 -14.08 11.34 -10.06
C GLY A 109 -14.85 12.66 -10.13
N ALA A 110 -15.15 13.19 -11.32
CA ALA A 110 -15.88 14.46 -11.47
C ALA A 110 -17.27 14.45 -10.80
N ALA A 111 -17.93 13.30 -10.76
CA ALA A 111 -19.21 13.13 -10.10
C ALA A 111 -19.11 13.15 -8.56
N ALA A 112 -17.99 12.70 -8.02
CA ALA A 112 -17.69 12.74 -6.59
C ALA A 112 -17.16 14.09 -6.11
N GLY A 113 -16.75 14.99 -7.03
CA GLY A 113 -16.26 16.32 -6.70
C GLY A 113 -14.77 16.54 -6.93
N ILE A 114 -14.08 15.60 -7.60
CA ILE A 114 -12.67 15.82 -7.98
C ILE A 114 -12.62 16.82 -9.15
N GLU A 115 -11.93 17.93 -8.96
CA GLU A 115 -11.70 18.95 -9.98
C GLU A 115 -10.26 18.88 -10.51
N PRO A 116 -9.95 19.36 -11.72
CA PRO A 116 -8.57 19.35 -12.21
C PRO A 116 -7.67 20.31 -11.43
N VAL A 117 -8.23 21.42 -10.96
CA VAL A 117 -7.55 22.49 -10.23
C VAL A 117 -8.51 23.20 -9.31
N THR A 118 -7.98 23.85 -8.27
CA THR A 118 -8.77 24.77 -7.43
C THR A 118 -8.03 26.05 -7.12
N THR A 119 -8.69 26.99 -6.46
CA THR A 119 -8.08 28.20 -5.90
C THR A 119 -8.50 28.39 -4.47
N VAL A 120 -7.55 28.62 -3.58
CA VAL A 120 -7.77 28.86 -2.16
C VAL A 120 -7.29 30.25 -1.77
N SER A 121 -8.09 30.98 -0.97
CA SER A 121 -7.68 32.29 -0.46
C SER A 121 -6.95 32.14 0.87
N VAL A 122 -5.72 32.63 0.94
CA VAL A 122 -4.82 32.52 2.09
C VAL A 122 -4.27 33.90 2.44
N ASP A 123 -4.66 34.48 3.56
CA ASP A 123 -4.26 35.82 4.05
C ASP A 123 -4.36 36.95 2.97
N GLY A 124 -5.39 36.86 2.12
CA GLY A 124 -5.64 37.85 1.06
C GLY A 124 -4.91 37.58 -0.26
N ALA A 125 -4.03 36.58 -0.33
CA ALA A 125 -3.49 36.06 -1.58
C ALA A 125 -4.38 34.91 -2.11
N THR A 126 -4.36 34.69 -3.42
CA THR A 126 -5.01 33.56 -4.08
C THR A 126 -3.98 32.53 -4.48
N VAL A 127 -4.06 31.34 -3.93
CA VAL A 127 -3.20 30.20 -4.29
C VAL A 127 -3.98 29.27 -5.22
N GLY A 128 -3.48 29.12 -6.46
CA GLY A 128 -3.96 28.11 -7.39
C GLY A 128 -3.28 26.76 -7.12
N VAL A 129 -4.05 25.67 -7.13
CA VAL A 129 -3.53 24.33 -6.88
C VAL A 129 -3.90 23.42 -8.04
N VAL A 130 -2.94 22.65 -8.54
CA VAL A 130 -3.09 21.61 -9.55
C VAL A 130 -2.58 20.28 -9.00
N GLY A 131 -3.37 19.20 -9.13
CA GLY A 131 -2.99 17.86 -8.72
C GLY A 131 -2.67 16.96 -9.91
N VAL A 132 -1.62 16.14 -9.81
CA VAL A 132 -1.23 15.15 -10.83
C VAL A 132 -0.76 13.85 -10.21
N LEU A 133 -1.00 12.75 -10.93
CA LEU A 133 -0.70 11.38 -10.55
C LEU A 133 0.25 10.73 -11.56
N ASP A 134 1.08 9.79 -11.10
CA ASP A 134 2.02 9.03 -11.90
C ASP A 134 1.29 8.18 -12.96
N PRO A 135 1.63 8.31 -14.25
CA PRO A 135 1.07 7.47 -15.31
C PRO A 135 1.40 5.98 -15.19
N ALA A 136 2.40 5.58 -14.41
CA ALA A 136 2.73 4.19 -14.12
C ALA A 136 1.83 3.56 -13.02
N THR A 137 0.85 4.30 -12.48
CA THR A 137 -0.10 3.79 -11.48
C THR A 137 -0.71 2.42 -11.84
N PRO A 138 -1.11 2.10 -13.09
CA PRO A 138 -1.64 0.78 -13.43
C PRO A 138 -0.66 -0.40 -13.24
N ASP A 139 0.64 -0.14 -13.28
CA ASP A 139 1.66 -1.15 -13.03
C ASP A 139 1.78 -1.49 -11.53
N MET A 140 1.39 -0.57 -10.65
CA MET A 140 1.45 -0.69 -9.20
C MET A 140 0.10 -1.10 -8.60
N THR A 141 -1.00 -0.56 -9.15
CA THR A 141 -2.37 -0.79 -8.71
C THR A 141 -3.21 -1.28 -9.91
N PRO A 142 -3.21 -2.59 -10.20
CA PRO A 142 -3.84 -3.14 -11.42
C PRO A 142 -5.32 -2.80 -11.60
N GLY A 143 -6.06 -2.52 -10.52
CA GLY A 143 -7.45 -2.06 -10.55
C GLY A 143 -7.66 -0.75 -11.33
N THR A 144 -6.58 0.00 -11.60
CA THR A 144 -6.60 1.27 -12.32
C THR A 144 -6.34 1.15 -13.83
N SER A 145 -6.23 -0.07 -14.36
CA SER A 145 -5.90 -0.33 -15.77
C SER A 145 -6.91 0.23 -16.78
N ALA A 146 -8.12 0.59 -16.33
CA ALA A 146 -9.14 1.25 -17.14
C ALA A 146 -8.94 2.78 -17.24
N LEU A 147 -8.05 3.37 -16.46
CA LEU A 147 -7.78 4.80 -16.47
C LEU A 147 -6.82 5.17 -17.60
N ASP A 148 -7.05 6.34 -18.19
CA ASP A 148 -6.13 6.98 -19.13
C ASP A 148 -5.37 8.11 -18.41
N PHE A 149 -4.06 8.18 -18.61
CA PHE A 149 -3.18 9.17 -17.99
C PHE A 149 -2.55 10.09 -19.03
N ALA A 150 -2.63 11.40 -18.80
CA ALA A 150 -1.84 12.38 -19.53
C ALA A 150 -0.50 12.61 -18.84
N ASP A 151 0.47 13.13 -19.57
CA ASP A 151 1.77 13.50 -19.03
C ASP A 151 1.62 14.56 -17.91
N PRO A 152 2.15 14.33 -16.70
CA PRO A 152 1.96 15.19 -15.56
C PRO A 152 2.65 16.56 -15.73
N VAL A 153 3.81 16.62 -16.39
CA VAL A 153 4.55 17.85 -16.63
C VAL A 153 3.82 18.75 -17.63
N GLU A 154 3.38 18.16 -18.76
CA GLU A 154 2.60 18.88 -19.77
C GLU A 154 1.28 19.38 -19.19
N THR A 155 0.62 18.55 -18.36
CA THR A 155 -0.64 18.90 -17.70
C THR A 155 -0.45 20.11 -16.77
N VAL A 156 0.55 20.10 -15.89
CA VAL A 156 0.83 21.25 -15.02
C VAL A 156 1.17 22.50 -15.83
N ALA A 157 2.02 22.37 -16.86
CA ALA A 157 2.39 23.49 -17.75
C ALA A 157 1.18 24.13 -18.46
N GLU A 158 0.15 23.34 -18.78
CA GLU A 158 -1.10 23.83 -19.38
C GLU A 158 -1.96 24.58 -18.35
N TRP A 159 -2.00 24.13 -17.07
CA TRP A 159 -2.86 24.73 -16.06
C TRP A 159 -2.26 25.98 -15.38
N VAL A 160 -0.94 26.09 -15.25
CA VAL A 160 -0.30 27.26 -14.62
C VAL A 160 -0.76 28.59 -15.21
N PRO A 161 -0.66 28.85 -16.54
CA PRO A 161 -1.12 30.11 -17.11
C PRO A 161 -2.62 30.35 -16.92
N ARG A 162 -3.43 29.30 -16.98
CA ARG A 162 -4.90 29.38 -16.76
C ARG A 162 -5.25 29.78 -15.32
N LEU A 163 -4.49 29.27 -14.33
CA LEU A 163 -4.66 29.65 -12.92
C LEU A 163 -4.23 31.10 -12.69
N ARG A 164 -3.12 31.54 -13.30
CA ARG A 164 -2.69 32.95 -13.27
C ARG A 164 -3.75 33.88 -13.91
N GLU A 165 -4.34 33.50 -15.04
CA GLU A 165 -5.43 34.25 -15.69
C GLU A 165 -6.68 34.34 -14.82
N ARG A 166 -6.93 33.33 -13.97
CA ARG A 166 -8.02 33.32 -12.98
C ARG A 166 -7.71 34.12 -11.72
N GLY A 167 -6.51 34.75 -11.65
CA GLY A 167 -6.09 35.65 -10.57
C GLY A 167 -5.31 34.97 -9.46
N ALA A 168 -4.71 33.80 -9.70
CA ALA A 168 -3.80 33.19 -8.74
C ALA A 168 -2.52 34.02 -8.61
N ASP A 169 -2.21 34.45 -7.39
CA ASP A 169 -0.96 35.13 -7.04
C ASP A 169 0.18 34.10 -6.97
N TYR A 170 -0.10 32.91 -6.50
CA TYR A 170 0.80 31.76 -6.44
C TYR A 170 0.15 30.53 -7.06
N VAL A 171 0.95 29.62 -7.63
CA VAL A 171 0.51 28.32 -8.14
C VAL A 171 1.36 27.21 -7.54
N VAL A 172 0.72 26.22 -6.93
CA VAL A 172 1.35 25.06 -6.30
C VAL A 172 0.92 23.78 -7.02
N ALA A 173 1.88 22.89 -7.28
CA ALA A 173 1.60 21.56 -7.78
C ALA A 173 1.61 20.56 -6.63
N LEU A 174 0.53 19.76 -6.50
CA LEU A 174 0.49 18.53 -5.71
C LEU A 174 0.85 17.38 -6.66
N ALA A 175 2.04 16.80 -6.49
CA ALA A 175 2.61 15.88 -7.45
C ALA A 175 2.82 14.49 -6.82
N HIS A 176 1.86 13.58 -7.04
CA HIS A 176 2.04 12.19 -6.66
C HIS A 176 2.69 11.42 -7.81
N THR A 177 4.00 11.68 -8.03
CA THR A 177 4.73 11.25 -9.23
C THR A 177 6.17 10.86 -8.92
N THR A 178 6.88 10.37 -9.96
CA THR A 178 8.30 10.06 -9.86
C THR A 178 9.14 11.28 -9.47
N ASP A 179 10.38 11.05 -9.03
CA ASP A 179 11.35 12.13 -8.76
C ASP A 179 11.71 12.93 -10.01
N GLU A 180 11.72 12.28 -11.16
CA GLU A 180 12.02 12.90 -12.45
C GLU A 180 10.94 13.89 -12.83
N ASP A 181 9.67 13.48 -12.77
CA ASP A 181 8.53 14.33 -13.10
C ASP A 181 8.38 15.48 -12.11
N ALA A 182 8.52 15.22 -10.79
CA ALA A 182 8.48 16.27 -9.78
C ALA A 182 9.55 17.36 -10.01
N ARG A 183 10.77 16.97 -10.43
CA ARG A 183 11.84 17.91 -10.80
C ARG A 183 11.55 18.65 -12.10
N ALA A 184 11.00 17.97 -13.11
CA ALA A 184 10.61 18.61 -14.37
C ALA A 184 9.47 19.60 -14.15
N ILE A 185 8.45 19.26 -13.33
CA ILE A 185 7.40 20.20 -12.94
C ILE A 185 8.00 21.45 -12.30
N ALA A 186 8.95 21.32 -11.37
CA ALA A 186 9.58 22.45 -10.70
C ALA A 186 10.38 23.34 -11.66
N SER A 187 11.07 22.76 -12.66
CA SER A 187 11.96 23.52 -13.57
C SER A 187 11.27 24.06 -14.80
N GLU A 188 10.18 23.45 -15.30
CA GLU A 188 9.67 23.70 -16.65
C GLU A 188 8.29 24.37 -16.67
N THR A 189 7.50 24.29 -15.57
CA THR A 189 6.09 24.67 -15.62
C THR A 189 5.79 26.07 -15.08
N GLY A 190 6.69 26.64 -14.27
CA GLY A 190 6.53 27.97 -13.66
C GLY A 190 5.59 27.98 -12.45
N VAL A 191 5.45 26.88 -11.74
CA VAL A 191 4.84 26.81 -10.39
C VAL A 191 5.73 27.49 -9.36
N ASP A 192 5.15 27.96 -8.25
CA ASP A 192 5.90 28.60 -7.15
C ASP A 192 6.38 27.57 -6.11
N ALA A 193 5.77 26.39 -6.05
CA ALA A 193 6.22 25.27 -5.24
C ALA A 193 5.70 23.91 -5.79
N VAL A 194 6.48 22.84 -5.57
CA VAL A 194 6.08 21.46 -5.81
C VAL A 194 6.03 20.71 -4.46
N LEU A 195 4.86 20.19 -4.15
CA LEU A 195 4.59 19.36 -2.98
C LEU A 195 4.44 17.92 -3.47
N ALA A 196 5.48 17.11 -3.30
CA ALA A 196 5.57 15.79 -3.89
C ALA A 196 5.26 14.68 -2.87
N GLY A 197 4.64 13.59 -3.36
CA GLY A 197 4.44 12.32 -2.68
C GLY A 197 5.09 11.15 -3.41
N HIS A 198 4.52 9.95 -3.26
CA HIS A 198 4.81 8.71 -3.99
C HIS A 198 6.16 8.06 -3.64
N SER A 199 7.25 8.75 -3.75
CA SER A 199 8.54 8.21 -3.35
C SER A 199 8.76 8.45 -1.85
N HIS A 200 8.88 7.40 -1.07
CA HIS A 200 8.87 7.47 0.40
C HIS A 200 10.13 8.08 1.03
N HIS A 201 11.09 8.53 0.25
CA HIS A 201 12.26 9.21 0.78
C HIS A 201 12.01 10.70 1.01
N ARG A 202 12.47 11.20 2.14
CA ARG A 202 12.38 12.63 2.46
C ARG A 202 13.27 13.47 1.54
N HIS A 203 12.72 14.54 1.00
CA HIS A 203 13.44 15.51 0.18
C HIS A 203 13.03 16.95 0.47
N ALA A 204 14.00 17.86 0.48
CA ALA A 204 13.78 19.30 0.39
C ALA A 204 14.91 19.94 -0.42
N GLY A 205 14.56 20.70 -1.43
CA GLY A 205 15.52 21.36 -2.31
C GLY A 205 14.88 22.48 -3.11
N VAL A 206 15.71 23.16 -3.90
CA VAL A 206 15.27 24.19 -4.84
C VAL A 206 15.75 23.77 -6.23
N VAL A 207 14.83 23.68 -7.17
CA VAL A 207 15.08 23.34 -8.58
C VAL A 207 14.75 24.56 -9.43
N ASP A 208 15.76 25.14 -10.08
CA ASP A 208 15.65 26.36 -10.91
C ASP A 208 14.90 27.53 -10.25
N GLY A 209 15.00 27.62 -8.91
CA GLY A 209 14.37 28.68 -8.11
C GLY A 209 13.06 28.26 -7.45
N THR A 210 12.51 27.09 -7.78
CA THR A 210 11.24 26.54 -7.24
C THR A 210 11.52 25.58 -6.10
N PRO A 211 10.93 25.77 -4.89
CA PRO A 211 10.96 24.80 -3.83
C PRO A 211 10.29 23.49 -4.25
N LEU A 212 10.97 22.36 -4.01
CA LEU A 212 10.46 21.01 -4.14
C LEU A 212 10.62 20.28 -2.81
N VAL A 213 9.51 19.86 -2.21
CA VAL A 213 9.50 19.19 -0.91
C VAL A 213 8.75 17.87 -0.96
N ARG A 214 9.21 16.89 -0.18
CA ARG A 214 8.59 15.59 0.03
C ARG A 214 8.82 15.16 1.47
N PRO A 215 7.78 14.99 2.30
CA PRO A 215 7.90 14.62 3.71
C PRO A 215 8.44 13.20 3.96
N GLY A 216 8.36 12.32 2.97
CA GLY A 216 8.50 10.88 3.16
C GLY A 216 7.13 10.26 3.40
N ALA A 217 7.08 9.09 4.03
CA ALA A 217 5.84 8.35 4.25
C ALA A 217 5.51 8.20 5.74
N THR A 218 4.33 7.64 6.02
CA THR A 218 3.87 7.21 7.36
C THR A 218 3.75 8.33 8.40
N GLY A 219 3.59 9.58 7.95
CA GLY A 219 3.34 10.73 8.85
C GLY A 219 4.47 11.06 9.81
N GLU A 220 5.73 10.78 9.45
CA GLU A 220 6.87 11.18 10.29
C GLU A 220 7.10 12.68 10.29
N TYR A 221 6.96 13.31 9.13
CA TYR A 221 7.31 14.71 8.93
C TYR A 221 6.23 15.50 8.20
N VAL A 222 6.22 16.81 8.45
CA VAL A 222 5.44 17.82 7.72
C VAL A 222 6.40 18.90 7.24
N TYR A 223 6.27 19.34 5.98
CA TYR A 223 6.97 20.52 5.50
C TYR A 223 6.07 21.77 5.53
N GLU A 224 6.68 22.90 5.79
CA GLU A 224 6.11 24.22 5.58
C GLU A 224 6.94 24.95 4.51
N VAL A 225 6.25 25.48 3.51
CA VAL A 225 6.85 26.29 2.43
C VAL A 225 6.26 27.68 2.46
N ASP A 226 7.07 28.71 2.66
CA ASP A 226 6.69 30.11 2.48
C ASP A 226 6.68 30.45 0.99
N LEU A 227 5.52 30.80 0.44
CA LEU A 227 5.38 31.01 -1.01
C LEU A 227 5.99 32.32 -1.53
N GLU A 228 6.26 33.31 -0.65
CA GLU A 228 6.87 34.57 -1.03
C GLU A 228 8.40 34.46 -1.05
N SER A 229 8.99 33.84 -0.04
CA SER A 229 10.45 33.71 0.09
C SER A 229 11.02 32.43 -0.53
N GLY A 230 10.20 31.40 -0.65
CA GLY A 230 10.64 30.04 -1.00
C GLY A 230 11.34 29.30 0.15
N ASP A 231 11.28 29.85 1.37
CA ASP A 231 11.88 29.20 2.54
C ASP A 231 11.12 27.93 2.93
N VAL A 232 11.87 26.89 3.30
CA VAL A 232 11.33 25.59 3.67
C VAL A 232 11.68 25.27 5.11
N SER A 233 10.67 24.86 5.91
CA SER A 233 10.84 24.37 7.28
C SER A 233 10.35 22.93 7.38
N LEU A 234 11.05 22.11 8.16
CA LEU A 234 10.71 20.73 8.43
C LEU A 234 10.29 20.58 9.89
N TYR A 235 9.21 19.87 10.13
CA TYR A 235 8.73 19.53 11.45
C TYR A 235 8.64 18.01 11.60
N ASP A 236 9.16 17.50 12.72
CA ASP A 236 8.97 16.12 13.14
C ASP A 236 7.59 16.00 13.81
N ALA A 237 6.68 15.32 13.17
CA ALA A 237 5.33 15.16 13.69
C ALA A 237 5.30 14.27 14.94
N GLN A 238 6.27 13.37 15.07
CA GLN A 238 6.32 12.44 16.21
C GLN A 238 6.81 13.11 17.52
N GLU A 239 7.31 14.34 17.46
CA GLU A 239 7.62 15.16 18.63
C GLU A 239 6.44 16.03 19.10
N ALA A 240 5.35 16.10 18.32
CA ALA A 240 4.17 16.90 18.65
C ALA A 240 3.27 16.19 19.69
N ASP A 241 2.48 16.98 20.41
CA ASP A 241 1.42 16.44 21.26
C ASP A 241 0.31 15.84 20.38
N PRO A 242 -0.20 14.64 20.67
CA PRO A 242 -1.25 14.02 19.87
C PRO A 242 -2.59 14.76 20.05
N ASP A 243 -3.37 14.87 18.98
CA ASP A 243 -4.78 15.29 19.06
C ASP A 243 -5.61 14.16 19.69
N PRO A 244 -6.21 14.38 20.88
CA PRO A 244 -6.89 13.31 21.57
C PRO A 244 -8.21 12.89 20.92
N ALA A 245 -8.82 13.74 20.09
CA ALA A 245 -10.06 13.40 19.39
C ALA A 245 -9.78 12.45 18.23
N VAL A 246 -8.72 12.71 17.45
CA VAL A 246 -8.27 11.82 16.37
C VAL A 246 -7.82 10.47 16.93
N GLU A 247 -7.02 10.47 18.00
CA GLU A 247 -6.59 9.22 18.64
C GLU A 247 -7.78 8.38 19.12
N SER A 248 -8.77 9.02 19.76
CA SER A 248 -9.97 8.32 20.23
C SER A 248 -10.79 7.78 19.08
N ALA A 249 -11.03 8.57 18.03
CA ALA A 249 -11.84 8.16 16.89
C ALA A 249 -11.25 6.95 16.18
N LEU A 250 -9.92 6.94 15.95
CA LEU A 250 -9.26 5.82 15.32
C LEU A 250 -9.22 4.57 16.23
N ARG A 251 -9.04 4.73 17.55
CA ARG A 251 -9.15 3.60 18.49
C ARG A 251 -10.57 3.00 18.52
N ASP A 252 -11.60 3.86 18.49
CA ASP A 252 -12.98 3.41 18.42
C ASP A 252 -13.26 2.64 17.14
N ARG A 253 -12.66 3.06 16.01
CA ARG A 253 -12.75 2.36 14.72
C ARG A 253 -12.03 1.01 14.76
N VAL A 254 -10.79 0.95 15.28
CA VAL A 254 -10.04 -0.29 15.50
C VAL A 254 -10.88 -1.29 16.31
N ALA A 255 -11.53 -0.83 17.38
CA ALA A 255 -12.38 -1.67 18.22
C ALA A 255 -13.69 -2.08 17.50
N ALA A 256 -14.28 -1.20 16.70
CA ALA A 256 -15.51 -1.49 15.94
C ALA A 256 -15.30 -2.58 14.88
N GLU A 257 -14.12 -2.59 14.24
CA GLU A 257 -13.70 -3.61 13.27
C GLU A 257 -13.13 -4.88 13.94
N GLY A 258 -13.05 -4.91 15.29
CA GLY A 258 -12.54 -6.05 16.05
C GLY A 258 -11.05 -6.30 15.85
N LEU A 259 -10.30 -5.33 15.38
CA LEU A 259 -8.87 -5.46 15.08
C LEU A 259 -8.00 -5.60 16.34
N ASP A 260 -8.47 -5.14 17.49
CA ASP A 260 -7.81 -5.27 18.80
C ASP A 260 -8.12 -6.59 19.52
N GLU A 261 -8.99 -7.43 18.95
CA GLU A 261 -9.27 -8.76 19.50
C GLU A 261 -8.01 -9.62 19.53
N VAL A 262 -7.64 -10.14 20.70
CA VAL A 262 -6.56 -11.11 20.84
C VAL A 262 -7.05 -12.50 20.43
N VAL A 263 -6.49 -13.04 19.35
CA VAL A 263 -6.90 -14.34 18.77
C VAL A 263 -6.00 -15.49 19.16
N ALA A 264 -4.75 -15.21 19.49
CA ALA A 264 -3.78 -16.23 19.89
C ALA A 264 -2.68 -15.66 20.78
N ARG A 265 -1.90 -16.55 21.39
CA ARG A 265 -0.68 -16.19 22.14
C ARG A 265 0.52 -16.93 21.60
N VAL A 266 1.57 -16.21 21.24
CA VAL A 266 2.81 -16.75 20.70
C VAL A 266 3.94 -16.56 21.71
N GLU A 267 4.47 -17.65 22.24
CA GLU A 267 5.57 -17.60 23.23
C GLU A 267 6.93 -17.40 22.55
N GLU A 268 7.18 -18.11 21.45
CA GLU A 268 8.40 -17.99 20.66
C GLU A 268 8.14 -17.11 19.42
N PRO A 269 8.73 -15.91 19.34
CA PRO A 269 8.44 -14.96 18.26
C PRO A 269 8.56 -15.55 16.85
N LEU A 270 7.56 -15.28 16.00
CA LEU A 270 7.62 -15.56 14.58
C LEU A 270 8.15 -14.33 13.86
N SER A 271 9.38 -14.42 13.38
CA SER A 271 10.01 -13.33 12.63
C SER A 271 9.25 -13.04 11.32
N ARG A 272 9.27 -11.78 10.90
CA ARG A 272 8.70 -11.28 9.65
C ARG A 272 9.74 -10.55 8.80
N ASP A 273 11.03 -10.89 9.01
CA ASP A 273 12.12 -10.30 8.24
C ASP A 273 12.29 -10.98 6.86
N ARG A 274 12.83 -10.21 5.91
CA ARG A 274 13.05 -10.65 4.52
C ARG A 274 13.94 -11.88 4.43
N GLU A 275 14.99 -11.97 5.25
CA GLU A 275 15.94 -13.07 5.20
C GLU A 275 15.27 -14.42 5.52
N ARG A 276 14.42 -14.43 6.54
CA ARG A 276 13.63 -15.61 6.91
C ARG A 276 12.58 -15.95 5.88
N ARG A 277 11.90 -14.95 5.35
CA ARG A 277 10.86 -15.11 4.34
C ARG A 277 11.37 -15.76 3.05
N LEU A 278 12.60 -15.50 2.67
CA LEU A 278 13.21 -15.96 1.42
C LEU A 278 14.29 -17.03 1.65
N GLY A 279 14.53 -17.46 2.90
CA GLY A 279 15.62 -18.33 3.28
C GLY A 279 15.30 -19.84 3.28
N GLY A 280 14.14 -20.25 2.79
CA GLY A 280 13.70 -21.66 2.83
C GLY A 280 12.48 -21.85 3.72
N GLU A 281 12.42 -22.94 4.48
CA GLU A 281 11.29 -23.18 5.37
C GLU A 281 11.21 -22.14 6.49
N TRP A 282 10.03 -21.57 6.65
CA TRP A 282 9.79 -20.47 7.56
C TRP A 282 8.48 -20.69 8.33
N ARG A 283 8.52 -20.54 9.67
CA ARG A 283 7.39 -20.81 10.54
C ARG A 283 6.13 -20.03 10.14
N LEU A 284 6.26 -18.74 9.85
CA LEU A 284 5.11 -17.92 9.45
C LEU A 284 4.60 -18.31 8.05
N GLY A 285 5.49 -18.66 7.12
CA GLY A 285 5.12 -19.21 5.82
C GLY A 285 4.36 -20.54 5.94
N ASN A 286 4.81 -21.44 6.83
CA ASN A 286 4.08 -22.67 7.14
C ASN A 286 2.69 -22.36 7.68
N PHE A 287 2.57 -21.43 8.62
CA PHE A 287 1.29 -21.04 9.24
C PHE A 287 0.29 -20.51 8.19
N VAL A 288 0.70 -19.63 7.30
CA VAL A 288 -0.17 -19.07 6.25
C VAL A 288 -0.60 -20.17 5.26
N ALA A 289 0.35 -20.99 4.80
CA ALA A 289 0.03 -22.10 3.89
C ALA A 289 -0.89 -23.15 4.56
N ASP A 290 -0.69 -23.42 5.85
CA ASP A 290 -1.57 -24.31 6.62
C ASP A 290 -2.99 -23.76 6.73
N ALA A 291 -3.14 -22.44 6.92
CA ALA A 291 -4.43 -21.76 6.96
C ALA A 291 -5.21 -21.95 5.64
N TYR A 292 -4.54 -21.75 4.51
CA TYR A 292 -5.18 -21.92 3.20
C TYR A 292 -5.61 -23.38 2.96
N ARG A 293 -4.72 -24.32 3.27
CA ARG A 293 -5.06 -25.75 3.14
C ARG A 293 -6.19 -26.16 4.07
N TRP A 294 -6.18 -25.68 5.31
CA TRP A 294 -7.23 -25.96 6.30
C TRP A 294 -8.60 -25.46 5.83
N LYS A 295 -8.65 -24.23 5.31
CA LYS A 295 -9.89 -23.60 4.85
C LYS A 295 -10.49 -24.29 3.63
N THR A 296 -9.66 -24.57 2.64
CA THR A 296 -10.11 -25.08 1.32
C THR A 296 -10.24 -26.61 1.28
N GLY A 297 -9.55 -27.32 2.17
CA GLY A 297 -9.44 -28.79 2.11
C GLY A 297 -8.63 -29.30 0.91
N ALA A 298 -7.84 -28.45 0.26
CA ALA A 298 -6.98 -28.84 -0.86
C ALA A 298 -5.91 -29.86 -0.43
N ASP A 299 -5.40 -30.65 -1.39
CA ASP A 299 -4.35 -31.63 -1.14
C ASP A 299 -3.07 -30.92 -0.65
N VAL A 300 -2.73 -29.81 -1.26
CA VAL A 300 -1.57 -28.97 -0.91
C VAL A 300 -1.94 -27.48 -0.91
N ALA A 301 -1.09 -26.66 -0.32
CA ALA A 301 -1.18 -25.20 -0.45
C ALA A 301 0.19 -24.60 -0.78
N LEU A 302 0.18 -23.47 -1.46
CA LEU A 302 1.36 -22.68 -1.80
C LEU A 302 1.10 -21.20 -1.52
N GLN A 303 1.96 -20.59 -0.73
CA GLN A 303 2.02 -19.14 -0.50
C GLN A 303 3.32 -18.58 -1.09
N ASN A 304 3.23 -17.56 -1.94
CA ASN A 304 4.40 -16.85 -2.45
C ASN A 304 5.04 -15.99 -1.37
N GLY A 305 6.36 -15.88 -1.38
CA GLY A 305 7.09 -15.08 -0.39
C GLY A 305 6.70 -13.60 -0.40
N GLY A 306 6.40 -13.02 -1.56
CA GLY A 306 5.93 -11.63 -1.70
C GLY A 306 4.60 -11.35 -1.04
N GLY A 307 3.72 -12.34 -0.94
CA GLY A 307 2.41 -12.22 -0.31
C GLY A 307 2.44 -12.15 1.22
N ILE A 308 3.58 -12.35 1.86
CA ILE A 308 3.74 -12.15 3.31
C ILE A 308 4.57 -10.89 3.56
N ARG A 309 4.00 -9.90 4.23
CA ARG A 309 4.62 -8.58 4.45
C ARG A 309 5.61 -8.60 5.62
N GLU A 310 6.69 -7.83 5.46
CA GLU A 310 7.64 -7.55 6.54
C GLU A 310 6.98 -6.73 7.65
N GLY A 311 7.46 -6.88 8.86
CA GLY A 311 6.92 -6.15 10.00
C GLY A 311 7.47 -6.65 11.33
N PRO A 312 6.92 -6.15 12.45
CA PRO A 312 7.27 -6.65 13.78
C PRO A 312 7.00 -8.16 13.89
N PRO A 313 7.81 -8.93 14.64
CA PRO A 313 7.56 -10.33 14.84
C PRO A 313 6.23 -10.55 15.60
N LEU A 314 5.47 -11.56 15.22
CA LEU A 314 4.31 -11.98 15.99
C LEU A 314 4.78 -12.59 17.31
N SER A 315 4.39 -12.00 18.44
CA SER A 315 4.84 -12.44 19.76
C SER A 315 3.92 -11.97 20.89
N GLY A 316 3.85 -12.73 21.98
CA GLY A 316 2.93 -12.42 23.08
C GLY A 316 1.48 -12.59 22.66
N ASP A 317 0.61 -11.67 23.07
CA ASP A 317 -0.79 -11.65 22.63
C ASP A 317 -0.82 -11.11 21.19
N VAL A 318 -1.40 -11.90 20.28
CA VAL A 318 -1.49 -11.61 18.83
C VAL A 318 -2.93 -11.23 18.52
N THR A 319 -3.10 -10.05 17.95
CA THR A 319 -4.42 -9.49 17.61
C THR A 319 -4.84 -9.81 16.17
N VAL A 320 -6.11 -9.53 15.86
CA VAL A 320 -6.61 -9.57 14.48
C VAL A 320 -5.77 -8.65 13.59
N ALA A 321 -5.50 -7.41 14.03
CA ALA A 321 -4.67 -6.47 13.28
C ALA A 321 -3.28 -7.02 12.95
N ASP A 322 -2.63 -7.68 13.91
CA ASP A 322 -1.34 -8.31 13.69
C ASP A 322 -1.38 -9.34 12.57
N LEU A 323 -2.44 -10.16 12.53
CA LEU A 323 -2.61 -11.20 11.50
C LEU A 323 -3.01 -10.62 10.14
N VAL A 324 -3.91 -9.66 10.09
CA VAL A 324 -4.26 -8.94 8.85
C VAL A 324 -3.01 -8.32 8.24
N SER A 325 -2.13 -7.74 9.06
CA SER A 325 -0.87 -7.14 8.60
C SER A 325 0.13 -8.15 7.99
N VAL A 326 -0.08 -9.45 8.17
CA VAL A 326 0.75 -10.51 7.56
C VAL A 326 0.50 -10.61 6.07
N SER A 327 -0.78 -10.60 5.65
CA SER A 327 -1.21 -10.70 4.26
C SER A 327 -2.35 -9.70 4.00
N PRO A 328 -2.03 -8.37 3.95
CA PRO A 328 -3.03 -7.31 3.90
C PRO A 328 -3.54 -7.07 2.48
N PHE A 329 -4.19 -8.07 1.89
CA PHE A 329 -4.70 -8.00 0.52
C PHE A 329 -6.15 -8.39 0.45
N GLU A 330 -6.94 -7.64 -0.31
CA GLU A 330 -8.34 -7.94 -0.67
C GLU A 330 -8.46 -9.03 -1.73
N GLU A 331 -7.60 -10.02 -1.68
CA GLU A 331 -7.62 -11.11 -2.64
C GLU A 331 -8.05 -12.42 -1.99
N PRO A 332 -8.90 -13.22 -2.69
CA PRO A 332 -9.31 -14.50 -2.17
C PRO A 332 -8.20 -15.54 -2.24
N VAL A 333 -8.35 -16.56 -1.40
CA VAL A 333 -7.67 -17.84 -1.54
C VAL A 333 -8.40 -18.61 -2.63
N ALA A 334 -7.70 -18.96 -3.70
CA ALA A 334 -8.22 -19.77 -4.81
C ALA A 334 -7.73 -21.21 -4.71
N VAL A 335 -8.48 -22.15 -5.30
CA VAL A 335 -8.07 -23.53 -5.47
C VAL A 335 -7.81 -23.80 -6.95
N ALA A 336 -6.61 -24.28 -7.28
CA ALA A 336 -6.24 -24.72 -8.61
C ALA A 336 -6.18 -26.25 -8.70
N SER A 337 -6.52 -26.83 -9.85
CA SER A 337 -6.35 -28.27 -10.12
C SER A 337 -5.26 -28.46 -11.16
N VAL A 338 -4.15 -29.09 -10.75
CA VAL A 338 -2.97 -29.31 -11.58
C VAL A 338 -2.62 -30.80 -11.67
N THR A 339 -1.91 -31.21 -12.72
CA THR A 339 -1.27 -32.52 -12.79
C THR A 339 0.00 -32.57 -11.95
N GLY A 340 0.48 -33.78 -11.61
CA GLY A 340 1.75 -33.89 -10.87
C GLY A 340 2.96 -33.34 -11.65
N ASP A 341 2.94 -33.37 -12.99
CA ASP A 341 3.99 -32.72 -13.80
C ASP A 341 3.93 -31.20 -13.69
N GLU A 342 2.73 -30.60 -13.68
CA GLU A 342 2.53 -29.18 -13.43
C GLU A 342 2.95 -28.81 -11.99
N LEU A 343 2.57 -29.61 -10.98
CA LEU A 343 2.99 -29.37 -9.60
C LEU A 343 4.51 -29.40 -9.42
N ARG A 344 5.22 -30.29 -10.14
CA ARG A 344 6.69 -30.30 -10.17
C ARG A 344 7.25 -29.01 -10.79
N SER A 345 6.61 -28.51 -11.84
CA SER A 345 6.99 -27.24 -12.46
C SER A 345 6.79 -26.06 -11.51
N VAL A 346 5.65 -26.00 -10.83
CA VAL A 346 5.33 -24.99 -9.81
C VAL A 346 6.39 -25.00 -8.69
N VAL A 347 6.76 -26.18 -8.19
CA VAL A 347 7.81 -26.28 -7.17
C VAL A 347 9.18 -25.83 -7.69
N ALA A 348 9.49 -26.10 -8.95
CA ALA A 348 10.73 -25.61 -9.57
C ALA A 348 10.73 -24.09 -9.79
N GLU A 349 9.56 -23.48 -9.93
CA GLU A 349 9.38 -22.03 -10.05
C GLU A 349 9.56 -21.29 -8.71
N ALA A 350 9.39 -21.98 -7.58
CA ALA A 350 9.72 -21.43 -6.27
C ALA A 350 11.22 -21.14 -6.05
N ASP A 351 12.08 -21.58 -6.94
CA ASP A 351 13.51 -21.21 -6.96
C ASP A 351 13.64 -19.73 -7.37
N GLY A 352 14.04 -18.89 -6.43
CA GLY A 352 14.12 -17.42 -6.60
C GLY A 352 15.04 -16.93 -7.71
N ARG A 353 15.91 -17.82 -8.28
CA ARG A 353 16.73 -17.49 -9.46
C ARG A 353 15.90 -17.13 -10.70
N ARG A 354 14.61 -17.39 -10.68
CA ARG A 354 13.66 -17.05 -11.75
C ARG A 354 12.98 -15.69 -11.54
N VAL A 355 13.07 -15.12 -10.34
CA VAL A 355 12.48 -13.84 -10.00
C VAL A 355 13.57 -12.77 -9.96
N ASP A 356 13.42 -11.69 -10.68
CA ASP A 356 14.41 -10.61 -10.74
C ASP A 356 14.73 -10.07 -9.33
N GLY A 357 16.04 -10.05 -9.02
CA GLY A 357 16.54 -9.60 -7.71
C GLY A 357 16.48 -10.62 -6.59
N LEU A 358 16.07 -11.89 -6.84
CA LEU A 358 15.95 -12.96 -5.84
C LEU A 358 16.86 -14.17 -6.13
N ASN A 359 17.99 -13.98 -6.77
CA ASN A 359 18.89 -15.01 -7.33
C ASN A 359 19.34 -15.97 -6.25
N ASP A 360 19.29 -16.30 -5.25
CA ASP A 360 19.80 -17.30 -4.29
C ASP A 360 18.77 -17.58 -3.17
N TYR A 361 17.50 -17.28 -3.44
CA TYR A 361 16.44 -17.40 -2.46
C TYR A 361 15.39 -18.43 -2.86
N TRP A 362 14.62 -18.91 -1.89
CA TRP A 362 13.45 -19.72 -2.08
C TRP A 362 12.19 -18.85 -1.92
N TYR A 363 11.22 -18.97 -2.83
CA TYR A 363 10.10 -18.03 -2.93
C TYR A 363 8.72 -18.60 -2.61
N GLY A 364 8.60 -19.90 -2.33
CA GLY A 364 7.31 -20.56 -2.05
C GLY A 364 7.27 -21.23 -0.67
N HIS A 365 6.20 -21.01 0.08
CA HIS A 365 5.91 -21.72 1.34
C HIS A 365 4.78 -22.69 1.11
N VAL A 366 4.88 -23.90 1.68
CA VAL A 366 4.00 -25.00 1.30
C VAL A 366 3.34 -25.67 2.51
N SER A 367 2.15 -26.23 2.28
CA SER A 367 1.44 -27.13 3.21
C SER A 367 0.94 -28.37 2.48
N GLY A 368 0.82 -29.48 3.19
CA GLY A 368 0.38 -30.78 2.64
C GLY A 368 1.40 -31.46 1.74
N MET A 369 2.55 -30.84 1.49
CA MET A 369 3.66 -31.44 0.77
C MET A 369 5.00 -31.10 1.39
N SER A 370 6.03 -31.88 1.04
CA SER A 370 7.44 -31.53 1.26
C SER A 370 8.19 -31.55 -0.06
N VAL A 371 9.28 -30.81 -0.13
CA VAL A 371 10.12 -30.66 -1.30
C VAL A 371 11.51 -31.18 -0.99
N ALA A 372 12.04 -32.07 -1.82
CA ALA A 372 13.42 -32.54 -1.71
C ALA A 372 14.28 -32.00 -2.88
N ALA A 373 15.52 -31.62 -2.59
CA ALA A 373 16.50 -31.32 -3.62
C ALA A 373 17.14 -32.60 -4.13
N GLU A 374 16.88 -32.98 -5.39
CA GLU A 374 17.37 -34.21 -5.98
C GLU A 374 17.91 -33.99 -7.40
N ASN A 375 19.04 -34.58 -7.71
CA ASN A 375 19.62 -34.58 -9.06
C ASN A 375 19.73 -33.18 -9.72
N GLY A 376 19.91 -32.14 -8.91
CA GLY A 376 20.01 -30.74 -9.39
C GLY A 376 18.65 -30.08 -9.71
N GLY A 377 17.55 -30.64 -9.22
CA GLY A 377 16.19 -30.10 -9.28
C GLY A 377 15.45 -30.33 -7.97
N TYR A 378 14.16 -30.05 -7.97
CA TYR A 378 13.27 -30.21 -6.83
C TYR A 378 12.19 -31.25 -7.12
N VAL A 379 11.90 -32.11 -6.14
CA VAL A 379 10.88 -33.15 -6.22
C VAL A 379 9.87 -32.92 -5.10
N PRO A 380 8.59 -32.65 -5.40
CA PRO A 380 7.54 -32.58 -4.40
C PRO A 380 7.10 -33.99 -3.96
N TYR A 381 6.78 -34.11 -2.67
CA TYR A 381 6.25 -35.30 -2.03
C TYR A 381 4.92 -34.96 -1.36
N VAL A 382 3.88 -35.68 -1.68
CA VAL A 382 2.56 -35.60 -1.04
C VAL A 382 2.31 -36.92 -0.31
N ASP A 383 1.88 -36.85 0.95
CA ASP A 383 1.72 -38.04 1.83
C ASP A 383 2.98 -38.93 1.93
N GLY A 384 4.17 -38.32 1.76
CA GLY A 384 5.47 -39.00 1.83
C GLY A 384 5.89 -39.77 0.57
N GLU A 385 5.08 -39.70 -0.49
CA GLU A 385 5.40 -40.31 -1.79
C GLU A 385 5.69 -39.21 -2.84
N PRO A 386 6.61 -39.43 -3.77
CA PRO A 386 6.82 -38.51 -4.88
C PRO A 386 5.53 -38.34 -5.68
N VAL A 387 5.18 -37.13 -6.09
CA VAL A 387 3.97 -36.88 -6.89
C VAL A 387 3.96 -37.71 -8.17
N ASP A 388 2.83 -38.35 -8.48
CA ASP A 388 2.61 -39.06 -9.73
C ASP A 388 2.38 -38.04 -10.86
N PRO A 389 3.15 -38.04 -11.96
CA PRO A 389 3.02 -37.08 -13.03
C PRO A 389 1.62 -36.97 -13.64
N GLU A 390 0.87 -38.08 -13.70
CA GLU A 390 -0.45 -38.15 -14.34
C GLU A 390 -1.61 -37.93 -13.34
N GLU A 391 -1.37 -37.99 -12.03
CA GLU A 391 -2.37 -37.72 -11.01
C GLU A 391 -2.70 -36.23 -10.92
N ARG A 392 -3.91 -35.91 -10.48
CA ARG A 392 -4.30 -34.51 -10.28
C ARG A 392 -4.30 -34.18 -8.79
N TYR A 393 -3.80 -33.00 -8.51
CA TYR A 393 -3.70 -32.43 -7.16
C TYR A 393 -4.44 -31.09 -7.12
N THR A 394 -5.12 -30.83 -6.01
CA THR A 394 -5.68 -29.52 -5.70
C THR A 394 -4.68 -28.71 -4.91
N VAL A 395 -4.50 -27.44 -5.31
CA VAL A 395 -3.52 -26.51 -4.73
C VAL A 395 -4.24 -25.24 -4.28
N ALA A 396 -4.25 -24.94 -2.98
CA ALA A 396 -4.73 -23.66 -2.48
C ALA A 396 -3.63 -22.59 -2.64
N VAL A 397 -3.98 -21.48 -3.26
CA VAL A 397 -3.04 -20.38 -3.58
C VAL A 397 -3.72 -19.02 -3.41
N PRO A 398 -2.97 -17.92 -3.20
CA PRO A 398 -3.50 -16.59 -3.45
C PRO A 398 -3.99 -16.46 -4.91
N ASN A 399 -5.17 -15.88 -5.12
CA ASN A 399 -5.71 -15.71 -6.48
C ASN A 399 -4.76 -14.92 -7.40
N TYR A 400 -3.97 -13.99 -6.83
CA TYR A 400 -2.90 -13.27 -7.52
C TYR A 400 -2.01 -14.19 -8.36
N ILE A 401 -1.64 -15.36 -7.85
CA ILE A 401 -0.79 -16.34 -8.56
C ILE A 401 -1.46 -16.88 -9.83
N LEU A 402 -2.79 -16.95 -9.86
CA LEU A 402 -3.54 -17.46 -11.03
C LEU A 402 -3.76 -16.40 -12.11
N ILE A 403 -3.68 -15.13 -11.78
CA ILE A 403 -3.93 -14.01 -12.70
C ILE A 403 -2.66 -13.32 -13.20
N THR A 404 -1.48 -13.72 -12.68
CA THR A 404 -0.17 -13.20 -13.12
C THR A 404 0.72 -14.35 -13.59
N ASP A 405 1.68 -14.05 -14.46
CA ASP A 405 2.70 -15.00 -14.93
C ASP A 405 4.10 -14.70 -14.38
N LEU A 406 4.17 -13.80 -13.39
CA LEU A 406 5.45 -13.25 -12.89
C LEU A 406 6.23 -14.25 -12.02
N GLU A 407 5.55 -14.94 -11.11
CA GLU A 407 6.20 -15.77 -10.08
C GLU A 407 6.06 -17.27 -10.35
N PHE A 408 4.84 -17.72 -10.67
CA PHE A 408 4.49 -19.12 -10.89
C PHE A 408 3.76 -19.30 -12.24
N PRO A 409 4.44 -19.12 -13.37
CA PRO A 409 3.81 -19.07 -14.69
C PRO A 409 3.13 -20.39 -15.11
N THR A 410 3.38 -21.50 -14.43
CA THR A 410 2.64 -22.75 -14.63
C THR A 410 1.19 -22.64 -14.13
N LEU A 411 0.96 -21.84 -13.07
CA LEU A 411 -0.38 -21.61 -12.52
C LEU A 411 -1.06 -20.48 -13.27
N THR A 412 -2.23 -20.75 -13.83
CA THR A 412 -3.01 -19.79 -14.60
C THR A 412 -4.49 -19.86 -14.25
N GLY A 413 -5.26 -18.87 -14.64
CA GLY A 413 -6.72 -18.86 -14.44
C GLY A 413 -7.44 -20.08 -15.01
N ASP A 414 -6.88 -20.79 -16.00
CA ASP A 414 -7.45 -22.04 -16.55
C ASP A 414 -7.42 -23.19 -15.54
N HIS A 415 -6.58 -23.13 -14.53
CA HIS A 415 -6.50 -24.12 -13.45
C HIS A 415 -7.49 -23.87 -12.32
N ALA A 416 -8.10 -22.67 -12.26
CA ALA A 416 -8.98 -22.28 -11.17
C ALA A 416 -10.22 -23.19 -11.09
N VAL A 417 -10.49 -23.72 -9.91
CA VAL A 417 -11.65 -24.55 -9.60
C VAL A 417 -12.64 -23.80 -8.72
N GLU A 418 -12.16 -23.12 -7.73
CA GLU A 418 -12.95 -22.43 -6.70
C GLU A 418 -12.19 -21.19 -6.20
N HIS A 419 -12.93 -20.16 -5.79
CA HIS A 419 -12.43 -19.00 -5.07
C HIS A 419 -13.10 -18.97 -3.71
N ASP A 420 -12.32 -18.74 -2.65
CA ASP A 420 -12.78 -18.78 -1.28
C ASP A 420 -12.67 -17.39 -0.60
N ASP A 421 -12.71 -17.36 0.72
CA ASP A 421 -12.66 -16.16 1.54
C ASP A 421 -11.34 -15.40 1.35
N LEU A 422 -11.30 -14.13 1.77
CA LEU A 422 -10.12 -13.28 1.68
C LEU A 422 -8.94 -13.86 2.48
N GLN A 423 -7.73 -13.70 1.97
CA GLN A 423 -6.51 -14.28 2.54
C GLN A 423 -6.36 -13.97 4.04
N TYR A 424 -6.51 -12.71 4.42
CA TYR A 424 -6.37 -12.30 5.83
C TYR A 424 -7.47 -12.87 6.72
N GLU A 425 -8.71 -13.02 6.21
CA GLU A 425 -9.81 -13.63 6.97
C GLU A 425 -9.53 -15.10 7.24
N VAL A 426 -9.04 -15.83 6.23
CA VAL A 426 -8.65 -17.24 6.37
C VAL A 426 -7.56 -17.41 7.42
N VAL A 427 -6.55 -16.55 7.42
CA VAL A 427 -5.44 -16.58 8.40
C VAL A 427 -5.95 -16.30 9.81
N VAL A 428 -6.83 -15.31 10.00
CA VAL A 428 -7.44 -14.98 11.29
C VAL A 428 -8.33 -16.10 11.79
N GLU A 429 -9.17 -16.68 10.93
CA GLU A 429 -10.06 -17.79 11.28
C GLU A 429 -9.26 -19.03 11.70
N TYR A 430 -8.22 -19.37 10.95
CA TYR A 430 -7.32 -20.46 11.29
C TYR A 430 -6.63 -20.25 12.64
N ALA A 431 -6.15 -19.03 12.91
CA ALA A 431 -5.55 -18.71 14.21
C ALA A 431 -6.52 -18.88 15.39
N ARG A 432 -7.79 -18.50 15.20
CA ARG A 432 -8.84 -18.68 16.22
C ARG A 432 -9.13 -20.15 16.51
N GLU A 433 -9.20 -20.98 15.49
CA GLU A 433 -9.58 -22.39 15.61
C GLU A 433 -8.38 -23.28 16.01
N CYS A 434 -7.20 -23.02 15.47
CA CYS A 434 -6.04 -23.89 15.59
C CYS A 434 -4.90 -23.28 16.43
N GLY A 435 -4.96 -21.99 16.72
CA GLY A 435 -3.84 -21.26 17.32
C GLY A 435 -2.73 -20.95 16.31
N ILE A 436 -1.65 -20.38 16.80
CA ILE A 436 -0.45 -20.07 15.98
C ILE A 436 0.70 -20.98 16.44
N ASP A 437 0.63 -22.24 16.06
CA ASP A 437 1.71 -23.21 16.28
C ASP A 437 2.15 -23.74 14.91
N ALA A 438 3.27 -23.24 14.42
CA ALA A 438 3.82 -23.60 13.12
C ALA A 438 5.27 -24.03 13.29
N PRO A 439 5.53 -25.32 13.57
CA PRO A 439 6.88 -25.84 13.67
C PRO A 439 7.57 -25.90 12.30
N LEU A 440 8.89 -25.94 12.31
CA LEU A 440 9.67 -26.35 11.13
C LEU A 440 9.59 -27.87 11.02
N GLU A 441 9.15 -28.40 9.89
CA GLU A 441 8.90 -29.83 9.67
C GLU A 441 9.75 -30.43 8.56
N GLY A 442 10.64 -29.65 7.96
CA GLY A 442 11.45 -30.06 6.80
C GLY A 442 10.65 -30.06 5.49
N ARG A 443 9.64 -29.16 5.39
CA ARG A 443 8.79 -29.06 4.20
C ARG A 443 9.55 -28.56 2.97
N ILE A 444 10.55 -27.74 3.19
CA ILE A 444 11.36 -27.10 2.14
C ILE A 444 12.82 -27.40 2.46
N PRO A 445 13.64 -27.81 1.48
CA PRO A 445 15.05 -28.05 1.73
C PRO A 445 15.67 -26.75 2.24
N ASP A 446 16.63 -26.87 3.16
CA ASP A 446 17.41 -25.71 3.60
C ASP A 446 17.88 -24.98 2.35
N ALA A 447 17.35 -23.79 2.15
CA ALA A 447 17.58 -23.07 0.93
C ALA A 447 19.07 -22.90 0.79
N VAL A 448 19.55 -23.44 -0.29
CA VAL A 448 20.74 -22.97 -0.94
C VAL A 448 21.67 -22.26 0.04
N ALA A 449 22.11 -22.98 1.06
CA ALA A 449 23.30 -22.59 1.78
C ALA A 449 24.35 -22.51 0.69
N SER A 450 24.64 -21.30 0.24
CA SER A 450 25.67 -20.98 -0.71
C SER A 450 26.94 -21.73 -0.33
N GLU A 451 27.36 -22.67 -1.18
CA GLU A 451 28.73 -23.13 -1.17
C GLU A 451 29.70 -21.97 -1.45
#